data_7ee29f495d7f1f4544f93401139cfb1b
#
_entry.id   7ee29f495d7f1f4544f93401139cfb1b
#
_cell.length_a   1.000
_cell.length_b   1.000
_cell.length_c   1.000
_cell.angle_alpha   90.00
_cell.angle_beta   90.00
_cell.angle_gamma   90.00
#
_symmetry.space_group_name_H-M   'P 1'
#
loop_
_entity.id
_entity.type
_entity.pdbx_description
1 polymer ?
#
loop_
_entity_poly.entity_id
_entity_poly.type
_entity_poly.pdbx_seq_one_letter_code
_entity_poly.pdbx_strand_id
1 'polypeptide(L)'
;NKSKVTPAVFLSYQPFKKYNWVFRAFYKQIYRMPTFNDLYYADMGNSVLKPESATQYNVGFTYAVAPKTGFLSGFHAGADVYYNLVSDKIIAYPKEQQFRWTMLNLGKVDIRGVDVQATATFRLPYEISLMTKVQYTYQEAIDITSPRDNYYRDQIPYIPWHSGSAILNLSYDDWSLNYSFVYVGERYNQQENIEYNYVQPWYTSDISLVKSFRIKSVNLKVTAEGNNVFDQAYDVVLNYPMPMRNYRFGIAIEL
;
A
#
# COMPACT_ATOMS: atom_id res chain seq x y z
N ASN A 1 30.05 -15.94 9.03
CA ASN A 1 28.71 -16.43 8.69
C ASN A 1 27.76 -16.11 9.85
N LYS A 2 26.75 -15.27 9.58
CA LYS A 2 25.66 -15.01 10.56
C LYS A 2 24.47 -15.87 10.12
N SER A 3 24.12 -16.90 10.88
CA SER A 3 22.93 -17.71 10.67
C SER A 3 21.95 -17.48 11.84
N LYS A 4 20.64 -17.41 11.53
CA LYS A 4 19.58 -17.28 12.52
C LYS A 4 18.42 -18.19 12.14
N VAL A 5 17.91 -18.95 13.12
CA VAL A 5 16.68 -19.73 12.92
C VAL A 5 15.49 -18.78 12.92
N THR A 6 14.63 -18.90 11.92
CA THR A 6 13.44 -18.06 11.73
C THR A 6 12.19 -18.93 11.64
N PRO A 7 11.63 -19.36 12.80
CA PRO A 7 10.44 -20.20 12.83
C PRO A 7 9.23 -19.47 12.24
N ALA A 8 8.35 -20.24 11.59
CA ALA A 8 7.07 -19.75 11.10
C ALA A 8 5.98 -20.81 11.30
N VAL A 9 4.82 -20.38 11.76
CA VAL A 9 3.61 -21.21 11.91
C VAL A 9 2.47 -20.50 11.21
N PHE A 10 1.76 -21.20 10.34
CA PHE A 10 0.59 -20.70 9.62
C PHE A 10 -0.59 -21.61 9.88
N LEU A 11 -1.72 -21.01 10.21
CA LEU A 11 -2.98 -21.69 10.41
C LEU A 11 -4.01 -21.11 9.42
N SER A 12 -4.78 -22.00 8.82
CA SER A 12 -5.92 -21.62 7.96
C SER A 12 -7.08 -22.53 8.30
N TYR A 13 -8.25 -21.96 8.51
CA TYR A 13 -9.44 -22.69 8.90
C TYR A 13 -10.68 -22.18 8.16
N GLN A 14 -11.40 -23.08 7.52
CA GLN A 14 -12.67 -22.82 6.85
C GLN A 14 -13.80 -23.54 7.59
N PRO A 15 -14.52 -22.84 8.53
CA PRO A 15 -15.49 -23.48 9.40
C PRO A 15 -16.78 -23.89 8.68
N PHE A 16 -17.12 -23.22 7.56
CA PHE A 16 -18.41 -23.37 6.92
C PHE A 16 -18.26 -23.94 5.50
N LYS A 17 -18.74 -25.17 5.27
CA LYS A 17 -18.72 -25.79 3.92
C LYS A 17 -19.56 -25.03 2.88
N LYS A 18 -20.60 -24.32 3.32
CA LYS A 18 -21.55 -23.58 2.44
C LYS A 18 -21.08 -22.16 2.12
N TYR A 19 -20.27 -21.56 2.99
CA TYR A 19 -19.84 -20.18 2.88
C TYR A 19 -18.31 -20.11 2.79
N ASN A 20 -17.80 -19.32 1.89
CA ASN A 20 -16.36 -19.19 1.65
C ASN A 20 -15.72 -18.21 2.66
N TRP A 21 -15.89 -18.50 3.95
CA TRP A 21 -15.14 -17.85 5.02
C TRP A 21 -13.85 -18.61 5.25
N VAL A 22 -12.73 -17.93 5.20
CA VAL A 22 -11.42 -18.47 5.54
C VAL A 22 -10.80 -17.61 6.62
N PHE A 23 -10.57 -18.17 7.79
CA PHE A 23 -9.84 -17.53 8.88
C PHE A 23 -8.37 -17.93 8.79
N ARG A 24 -7.49 -16.97 9.05
CA ARG A 24 -6.04 -17.14 8.98
C ARG A 24 -5.41 -16.60 10.24
N ALA A 25 -4.35 -17.27 10.69
CA ALA A 25 -3.46 -16.75 11.70
C ALA A 25 -2.03 -17.17 11.38
N PHE A 26 -1.08 -16.31 11.68
CA PHE A 26 0.31 -16.71 11.61
C PHE A 26 1.16 -16.06 12.69
N TYR A 27 2.18 -16.79 13.05
CA TYR A 27 3.36 -16.32 13.76
C TYR A 27 4.57 -16.58 12.89
N LYS A 28 5.45 -15.59 12.71
CA LYS A 28 6.71 -15.79 12.03
C LYS A 28 7.80 -14.87 12.55
N GLN A 29 9.03 -15.37 12.50
CA GLN A 29 10.23 -14.57 12.68
C GLN A 29 10.89 -14.32 11.33
N ILE A 30 11.35 -13.11 11.13
CA ILE A 30 12.05 -12.68 9.91
C ILE A 30 13.43 -12.19 10.33
N TYR A 31 14.43 -12.53 9.53
CA TYR A 31 15.77 -12.00 9.63
C TYR A 31 16.20 -11.49 8.26
N ARG A 32 16.45 -10.20 8.16
CA ARG A 32 16.82 -9.53 6.91
C ARG A 32 18.23 -8.98 7.02
N MET A 33 19.13 -9.49 6.19
CA MET A 33 20.43 -8.86 5.98
C MET A 33 20.25 -7.56 5.21
N PRO A 34 21.04 -6.50 5.50
CA PRO A 34 21.10 -5.34 4.63
C PRO A 34 21.42 -5.78 3.20
N THR A 35 20.76 -5.17 2.22
CA THR A 35 21.08 -5.40 0.80
C THR A 35 22.39 -4.73 0.42
N PHE A 36 22.95 -5.09 -0.73
CA PHE A 36 24.15 -4.43 -1.26
C PHE A 36 23.92 -2.91 -1.42
N ASN A 37 22.73 -2.52 -1.88
CA ASN A 37 22.37 -1.10 -2.00
C ASN A 37 22.25 -0.41 -0.64
N ASP A 38 21.67 -1.06 0.37
CA ASP A 38 21.61 -0.49 1.72
C ASP A 38 23.01 -0.19 2.27
N LEU A 39 24.00 -1.02 1.93
CA LEU A 39 25.37 -0.90 2.44
C LEU A 39 26.25 0.04 1.61
N TYR A 40 26.14 -0.02 0.28
CA TYR A 40 27.17 0.52 -0.63
C TYR A 40 26.66 1.43 -1.75
N TYR A 41 25.34 1.74 -1.78
CA TYR A 41 24.84 2.68 -2.77
C TYR A 41 25.50 4.06 -2.57
N ALA A 42 26.02 4.65 -3.65
CA ALA A 42 26.71 5.93 -3.60
C ALA A 42 25.85 6.99 -2.90
N ASP A 43 26.45 7.74 -1.95
CA ASP A 43 25.85 8.80 -1.15
C ASP A 43 24.75 8.41 -0.15
N MET A 44 24.14 7.23 -0.26
CA MET A 44 23.06 6.77 0.61
C MET A 44 23.42 5.56 1.49
N GLY A 45 24.28 4.69 0.98
CA GLY A 45 24.63 3.43 1.64
C GLY A 45 25.32 3.65 2.99
N ASN A 46 25.12 2.67 3.88
CA ASN A 46 25.75 2.67 5.20
C ASN A 46 26.29 1.27 5.53
N SER A 47 27.61 1.14 5.46
CA SER A 47 28.32 -0.14 5.64
C SER A 47 28.28 -0.70 7.07
N VAL A 48 27.85 0.10 8.07
CA VAL A 48 27.76 -0.33 9.46
C VAL A 48 26.37 -0.84 9.86
N LEU A 49 25.44 -0.97 8.92
CA LEU A 49 24.10 -1.47 9.19
C LEU A 49 24.12 -2.87 9.81
N LYS A 50 23.26 -3.03 10.79
CA LYS A 50 22.96 -4.32 11.42
C LYS A 50 21.81 -5.01 10.68
N PRO A 51 21.78 -6.35 10.70
CA PRO A 51 20.62 -7.08 10.20
C PRO A 51 19.35 -6.77 11.01
N GLU A 52 18.27 -6.55 10.29
CA GLU A 52 16.93 -6.36 10.86
C GLU A 52 16.34 -7.70 11.30
N SER A 53 15.66 -7.75 12.42
CA SER A 53 14.88 -8.91 12.84
C SER A 53 13.48 -8.49 13.26
N ALA A 54 12.47 -9.23 12.81
CA ALA A 54 11.08 -8.97 13.13
C ALA A 54 10.38 -10.22 13.65
N THR A 55 9.54 -10.03 14.67
CA THR A 55 8.56 -11.02 15.12
C THR A 55 7.19 -10.52 14.71
N GLN A 56 6.44 -11.31 13.98
CA GLN A 56 5.15 -10.92 13.40
C GLN A 56 4.05 -11.86 13.85
N TYR A 57 2.92 -11.28 14.23
CA TYR A 57 1.65 -11.92 14.52
C TYR A 57 0.59 -11.33 13.63
N ASN A 58 -0.25 -12.16 13.06
CA ASN A 58 -1.38 -11.71 12.24
C ASN A 58 -2.57 -12.65 12.49
N VAL A 59 -3.75 -12.05 12.53
CA VAL A 59 -5.03 -12.75 12.51
C VAL A 59 -5.92 -12.05 11.52
N GLY A 60 -6.52 -12.80 10.61
CA GLY A 60 -7.39 -12.22 9.61
C GLY A 60 -8.43 -13.19 9.08
N PHE A 61 -9.30 -12.67 8.26
CA PHE A 61 -10.29 -13.47 7.55
C PHE A 61 -10.47 -12.97 6.12
N THR A 62 -10.98 -13.85 5.27
CA THR A 62 -11.51 -13.50 3.96
C THR A 62 -12.88 -14.12 3.78
N TYR A 63 -13.73 -13.43 3.04
CA TYR A 63 -15.03 -13.89 2.60
C TYR A 63 -15.17 -13.68 1.10
N ALA A 64 -15.69 -14.67 0.39
CA ALA A 64 -15.94 -14.55 -1.04
C ALA A 64 -17.28 -15.18 -1.40
N VAL A 65 -18.01 -14.53 -2.29
CA VAL A 65 -19.25 -15.06 -2.87
C VAL A 65 -19.38 -14.63 -4.34
N ALA A 66 -19.86 -15.51 -5.18
CA ALA A 66 -20.12 -15.25 -6.59
C ALA A 66 -21.54 -15.74 -6.97
N PRO A 67 -22.58 -14.94 -6.73
CA PRO A 67 -23.94 -15.29 -7.09
C PRO A 67 -24.10 -15.43 -8.60
N LYS A 68 -24.77 -16.48 -9.04
CA LYS A 68 -25.00 -16.73 -10.48
C LYS A 68 -26.06 -15.80 -11.09
N THR A 69 -26.96 -15.29 -10.26
CA THR A 69 -28.09 -14.45 -10.67
C THR A 69 -28.20 -13.23 -9.75
N GLY A 70 -28.87 -12.18 -10.23
CA GLY A 70 -29.10 -10.96 -9.50
C GLY A 70 -28.08 -9.86 -9.81
N PHE A 71 -28.23 -8.76 -9.13
CA PHE A 71 -27.43 -7.53 -9.30
C PHE A 71 -25.95 -7.73 -8.94
N LEU A 72 -25.66 -8.42 -7.82
CA LEU A 72 -24.30 -8.72 -7.40
C LEU A 72 -23.77 -9.93 -8.16
N SER A 73 -22.63 -9.83 -8.83
CA SER A 73 -21.97 -10.94 -9.54
C SER A 73 -20.76 -11.51 -8.79
N GLY A 74 -20.18 -10.73 -7.93
CA GLY A 74 -19.05 -11.15 -7.11
C GLY A 74 -18.82 -10.22 -5.94
N PHE A 75 -18.45 -10.78 -4.81
CA PHE A 75 -18.02 -10.02 -3.64
C PHE A 75 -16.87 -10.74 -2.96
N HIS A 76 -15.83 -10.03 -2.66
CA HIS A 76 -14.69 -10.49 -1.88
C HIS A 76 -14.36 -9.42 -0.85
N ALA A 77 -14.20 -9.81 0.41
CA ALA A 77 -13.77 -8.93 1.48
C ALA A 77 -12.76 -9.64 2.37
N GLY A 78 -11.90 -8.89 3.00
CA GLY A 78 -10.96 -9.40 3.98
C GLY A 78 -10.53 -8.32 4.95
N ALA A 79 -10.19 -8.75 6.15
CA ALA A 79 -9.55 -7.91 7.15
C ALA A 79 -8.45 -8.69 7.84
N ASP A 80 -7.37 -8.01 8.16
CA ASP A 80 -6.21 -8.52 8.87
C ASP A 80 -5.87 -7.54 10.01
N VAL A 81 -5.64 -8.07 11.21
CA VAL A 81 -5.09 -7.34 12.35
C VAL A 81 -3.71 -7.90 12.60
N TYR A 82 -2.73 -7.03 12.76
CA TYR A 82 -1.35 -7.47 12.93
C TYR A 82 -0.63 -6.72 14.04
N TYR A 83 0.36 -7.41 14.59
CA TYR A 83 1.32 -6.90 15.55
C TYR A 83 2.72 -7.35 15.17
N ASN A 84 3.64 -6.40 14.99
CA ASN A 84 5.02 -6.69 14.61
C ASN A 84 5.97 -5.96 15.56
N LEU A 85 6.90 -6.70 16.14
CA LEU A 85 8.02 -6.15 16.89
C LEU A 85 9.29 -6.27 16.05
N VAL A 86 9.85 -5.12 15.68
CA VAL A 86 11.04 -5.05 14.81
C VAL A 86 12.22 -4.52 15.60
N SER A 87 13.37 -5.18 15.48
CA SER A 87 14.64 -4.72 16.05
C SER A 87 15.61 -4.39 14.92
N ASP A 88 16.39 -3.31 15.10
CA ASP A 88 17.33 -2.79 14.12
C ASP A 88 16.68 -2.54 12.75
N LYS A 89 15.46 -1.96 12.74
CA LYS A 89 14.72 -1.68 11.51
C LYS A 89 15.52 -0.80 10.57
N ILE A 90 15.73 -1.27 9.34
CA ILE A 90 16.46 -0.52 8.31
C ILE A 90 15.50 0.42 7.59
N ILE A 91 15.80 1.71 7.62
CA ILE A 91 15.05 2.75 6.90
C ILE A 91 15.98 3.67 6.12
N ALA A 92 15.44 4.26 5.04
CA ALA A 92 16.03 5.43 4.42
C ALA A 92 15.62 6.67 5.23
N TYR A 93 16.58 7.49 5.59
CA TYR A 93 16.38 8.65 6.44
C TYR A 93 17.00 9.90 5.80
N PRO A 94 16.28 11.04 5.73
CA PRO A 94 16.86 12.28 5.20
C PRO A 94 17.90 12.82 6.18
N LYS A 95 19.09 13.15 5.67
CA LYS A 95 20.11 13.89 6.43
C LYS A 95 19.68 15.34 6.57
N GLU A 96 20.35 16.11 7.43
CA GLU A 96 20.10 17.54 7.72
C GLU A 96 19.86 18.40 6.46
N GLN A 97 20.48 18.05 5.35
CA GLN A 97 20.14 18.60 4.04
C GLN A 97 19.15 17.64 3.37
N GLN A 98 17.91 18.07 3.19
CA GLN A 98 16.76 17.29 2.69
C GLN A 98 17.01 16.55 1.35
N PHE A 99 18.04 16.93 0.60
CA PHE A 99 18.41 16.28 -0.67
C PHE A 99 19.33 15.07 -0.52
N ARG A 100 19.82 14.79 0.68
CA ARG A 100 20.69 13.65 0.96
C ARG A 100 20.02 12.68 1.91
N TRP A 101 19.97 11.45 1.52
CA TRP A 101 19.42 10.35 2.31
C TRP A 101 20.54 9.46 2.82
N THR A 102 20.28 8.71 3.85
CA THR A 102 21.16 7.64 4.32
C THR A 102 20.35 6.49 4.82
N MET A 103 20.92 5.29 4.77
CA MET A 103 20.33 4.13 5.40
C MET A 103 20.76 4.08 6.87
N LEU A 104 19.83 3.86 7.78
CA LEU A 104 20.13 3.68 9.20
C LEU A 104 19.26 2.58 9.82
N ASN A 105 19.72 2.06 10.97
CA ASN A 105 18.88 1.21 11.79
C ASN A 105 18.16 2.08 12.83
N LEU A 106 16.84 2.04 12.84
CA LEU A 106 16.05 2.35 14.04
C LEU A 106 16.22 1.19 15.02
N GLY A 107 16.26 1.47 16.30
CA GLY A 107 16.48 0.43 17.32
C GLY A 107 15.33 -0.57 17.38
N LYS A 108 14.30 -0.28 18.16
CA LYS A 108 13.09 -1.11 18.27
C LYS A 108 11.86 -0.35 17.81
N VAL A 109 11.05 -1.00 16.99
CA VAL A 109 9.79 -0.44 16.48
C VAL A 109 8.65 -1.41 16.80
N ASP A 110 7.61 -0.89 17.44
CA ASP A 110 6.33 -1.58 17.68
C ASP A 110 5.36 -1.15 16.57
N ILE A 111 4.84 -2.12 15.82
CA ILE A 111 3.93 -1.85 14.69
C ILE A 111 2.64 -2.60 14.92
N ARG A 112 1.53 -1.87 14.95
CA ARG A 112 0.17 -2.41 15.05
C ARG A 112 -0.68 -1.88 13.93
N GLY A 113 -1.56 -2.68 13.41
CA GLY A 113 -2.43 -2.18 12.36
C GLY A 113 -3.59 -3.08 12.03
N VAL A 114 -4.44 -2.49 11.19
CA VAL A 114 -5.61 -3.15 10.62
C VAL A 114 -5.63 -2.83 9.13
N ASP A 115 -5.64 -3.88 8.31
CA ASP A 115 -5.86 -3.79 6.88
C ASP A 115 -7.24 -4.31 6.53
N VAL A 116 -8.01 -3.54 5.77
CA VAL A 116 -9.34 -3.94 5.29
C VAL A 116 -9.38 -3.78 3.78
N GLN A 117 -9.93 -4.76 3.10
CA GLN A 117 -10.17 -4.67 1.67
C GLN A 117 -11.54 -5.24 1.30
N ALA A 118 -12.16 -4.66 0.28
CA ALA A 118 -13.38 -5.19 -0.30
C ALA A 118 -13.38 -4.96 -1.82
N THR A 119 -13.86 -5.96 -2.55
CA THR A 119 -14.11 -5.88 -3.99
C THR A 119 -15.52 -6.37 -4.24
N ALA A 120 -16.30 -5.60 -4.99
CA ALA A 120 -17.64 -5.99 -5.41
C ALA A 120 -17.76 -5.80 -6.93
N THR A 121 -18.40 -6.73 -7.60
CA THR A 121 -18.73 -6.65 -9.02
C THR A 121 -20.25 -6.76 -9.18
N PHE A 122 -20.81 -5.81 -9.91
CA PHE A 122 -22.24 -5.68 -10.11
C PHE A 122 -22.60 -5.84 -11.59
N ARG A 123 -23.70 -6.53 -11.85
CA ARG A 123 -24.35 -6.58 -13.17
C ARG A 123 -25.43 -5.52 -13.19
N LEU A 124 -25.23 -4.49 -13.99
CA LEU A 124 -26.20 -3.44 -14.23
C LEU A 124 -27.05 -3.77 -15.48
N PRO A 125 -28.19 -3.08 -15.67
CA PRO A 125 -28.94 -3.18 -16.94
C PRO A 125 -28.04 -2.89 -18.15
N TYR A 126 -28.47 -3.36 -19.31
CA TYR A 126 -27.76 -3.18 -20.59
C TYR A 126 -26.35 -3.78 -20.65
N GLU A 127 -26.13 -4.89 -19.94
CA GLU A 127 -24.83 -5.59 -19.88
C GLU A 127 -23.67 -4.75 -19.32
N ILE A 128 -23.97 -3.66 -18.62
CA ILE A 128 -22.96 -2.86 -17.93
C ILE A 128 -22.43 -3.64 -16.72
N SER A 129 -21.12 -3.71 -16.59
CA SER A 129 -20.44 -4.25 -15.41
C SER A 129 -19.78 -3.13 -14.62
N LEU A 130 -20.04 -3.07 -13.32
CA LEU A 130 -19.34 -2.16 -12.40
C LEU A 130 -18.55 -2.99 -11.39
N MET A 131 -17.23 -2.84 -11.41
CA MET A 131 -16.34 -3.36 -10.37
C MET A 131 -15.90 -2.23 -9.47
N THR A 132 -16.01 -2.44 -8.15
CA THR A 132 -15.52 -1.53 -7.12
C THR A 132 -14.49 -2.25 -6.25
N LYS A 133 -13.39 -1.60 -5.93
CA LYS A 133 -12.39 -2.08 -4.97
C LYS A 133 -12.05 -0.98 -4.01
N VAL A 134 -12.07 -1.27 -2.70
CA VAL A 134 -11.68 -0.35 -1.64
C VAL A 134 -10.65 -1.03 -0.76
N GLN A 135 -9.63 -0.31 -0.37
CA GLN A 135 -8.60 -0.73 0.59
C GLN A 135 -8.38 0.38 1.60
N TYR A 136 -8.19 -0.01 2.85
CA TYR A 136 -7.91 0.92 3.94
C TYR A 136 -6.92 0.27 4.90
N THR A 137 -5.95 1.05 5.34
CA THR A 137 -4.95 0.67 6.35
C THR A 137 -4.94 1.70 7.47
N TYR A 138 -5.07 1.22 8.70
CA TYR A 138 -4.65 1.92 9.90
C TYR A 138 -3.36 1.30 10.39
N GLN A 139 -2.32 2.12 10.61
CA GLN A 139 -1.03 1.63 11.08
C GLN A 139 -0.41 2.58 12.11
N GLU A 140 -0.21 2.08 13.32
CA GLU A 140 0.62 2.67 14.35
C GLU A 140 1.99 2.00 14.28
N ALA A 141 3.05 2.76 13.98
CA ALA A 141 4.42 2.25 13.91
C ALA A 141 5.33 3.17 14.73
N ILE A 142 5.53 2.86 16.00
CA ILE A 142 6.17 3.73 16.98
C ILE A 142 7.57 3.25 17.36
N ASP A 143 8.48 4.20 17.57
CA ASP A 143 9.80 3.93 18.11
C ASP A 143 9.71 3.64 19.61
N ILE A 144 10.21 2.48 20.04
CA ILE A 144 10.28 2.07 21.45
C ILE A 144 11.72 1.75 21.88
N THR A 145 12.70 2.35 21.23
CA THR A 145 14.13 2.08 21.45
C THR A 145 14.55 2.46 22.87
N SER A 146 14.29 3.66 23.28
CA SER A 146 14.72 4.14 24.60
C SER A 146 13.72 5.16 25.17
N PRO A 147 13.20 4.96 26.40
CA PRO A 147 12.33 5.93 27.06
C PRO A 147 12.98 7.30 27.34
N ARG A 148 14.29 7.43 27.09
CA ARG A 148 15.03 8.70 27.27
C ARG A 148 15.08 9.54 26.00
N ASP A 149 14.69 8.96 24.86
CA ASP A 149 14.70 9.66 23.58
C ASP A 149 13.46 10.56 23.46
N ASN A 150 13.60 11.76 22.91
CA ASN A 150 12.51 12.72 22.74
C ASN A 150 11.40 12.19 21.84
N TYR A 151 11.72 11.26 20.94
CA TYR A 151 10.81 10.59 20.00
C TYR A 151 10.31 9.23 20.49
N TYR A 152 10.48 8.92 21.77
CA TYR A 152 9.98 7.66 22.33
C TYR A 152 8.45 7.58 22.23
N ARG A 153 7.94 6.55 21.52
CA ARG A 153 6.54 6.32 21.17
C ARG A 153 5.99 7.25 20.08
N ASP A 154 6.84 7.96 19.38
CA ASP A 154 6.45 8.68 18.19
C ASP A 154 6.38 7.77 16.97
N GLN A 155 5.52 8.12 16.01
CA GLN A 155 5.38 7.42 14.72
C GLN A 155 6.69 7.55 13.94
N ILE A 156 7.18 6.46 13.38
CA ILE A 156 8.41 6.48 12.59
C ILE A 156 8.22 7.29 11.29
N PRO A 157 9.30 7.88 10.75
CA PRO A 157 9.23 8.78 9.61
C PRO A 157 8.51 8.17 8.40
N TYR A 158 7.71 9.02 7.73
CA TYR A 158 6.97 8.74 6.49
C TYR A 158 5.94 7.61 6.55
N ILE A 159 5.60 7.11 7.72
CA ILE A 159 4.51 6.15 7.89
C ILE A 159 3.24 6.89 8.29
N PRO A 160 2.18 6.89 7.46
CA PRO A 160 0.91 7.51 7.84
C PRO A 160 0.12 6.62 8.81
N TRP A 161 -0.67 7.24 9.69
CA TRP A 161 -1.64 6.53 10.53
C TRP A 161 -2.77 5.92 9.72
N HIS A 162 -3.19 6.63 8.67
CA HIS A 162 -4.31 6.26 7.83
C HIS A 162 -3.91 6.35 6.37
N SER A 163 -4.22 5.32 5.60
CA SER A 163 -4.11 5.35 4.15
C SER A 163 -5.22 4.54 3.52
N GLY A 164 -5.53 4.82 2.27
CA GLY A 164 -6.56 4.06 1.58
C GLY A 164 -6.59 4.33 0.09
N SER A 165 -7.29 3.46 -0.62
CA SER A 165 -7.53 3.62 -2.04
C SER A 165 -8.91 3.10 -2.44
N ALA A 166 -9.46 3.66 -3.49
CA ALA A 166 -10.67 3.18 -4.13
C ALA A 166 -10.47 3.10 -5.64
N ILE A 167 -10.98 2.04 -6.26
CA ILE A 167 -10.98 1.86 -7.70
C ILE A 167 -12.41 1.55 -8.12
N LEU A 168 -12.87 2.25 -9.16
CA LEU A 168 -14.12 1.96 -9.84
C LEU A 168 -13.81 1.66 -11.31
N ASN A 169 -14.32 0.56 -11.81
CA ASN A 169 -14.25 0.21 -13.22
C ASN A 169 -15.67 -0.03 -13.74
N LEU A 170 -16.09 0.77 -14.68
CA LEU A 170 -17.36 0.66 -15.38
C LEU A 170 -17.08 0.20 -16.81
N SER A 171 -17.58 -0.98 -17.16
CA SER A 171 -17.40 -1.58 -18.49
C SER A 171 -18.74 -1.76 -19.19
N TYR A 172 -18.79 -1.34 -20.45
CA TYR A 172 -19.93 -1.51 -21.33
C TYR A 172 -19.44 -1.75 -22.75
N ASP A 173 -19.76 -2.92 -23.30
CA ASP A 173 -19.28 -3.34 -24.63
C ASP A 173 -17.74 -3.19 -24.71
N ASP A 174 -17.24 -2.45 -25.66
CA ASP A 174 -15.81 -2.16 -25.84
C ASP A 174 -15.32 -0.92 -25.07
N TRP A 175 -16.15 -0.29 -24.22
CA TRP A 175 -15.80 0.86 -23.41
C TRP A 175 -15.44 0.44 -21.99
N SER A 176 -14.43 1.08 -21.43
CA SER A 176 -14.11 0.97 -20.01
C SER A 176 -13.76 2.34 -19.44
N LEU A 177 -14.51 2.76 -18.43
CA LEU A 177 -14.22 3.95 -17.64
C LEU A 177 -13.64 3.51 -16.30
N ASN A 178 -12.44 3.99 -16.00
CA ASN A 178 -11.77 3.71 -14.75
C ASN A 178 -11.62 5.00 -13.95
N TYR A 179 -11.86 4.91 -12.66
CA TYR A 179 -11.57 5.94 -11.68
C TYR A 179 -10.74 5.33 -10.57
N SER A 180 -9.66 6.00 -10.17
CA SER A 180 -8.88 5.63 -9.00
C SER A 180 -8.72 6.82 -8.05
N PHE A 181 -8.78 6.51 -6.78
CA PHE A 181 -8.58 7.45 -5.68
C PHE A 181 -7.53 6.88 -4.73
N VAL A 182 -6.59 7.70 -4.30
CA VAL A 182 -5.59 7.37 -3.29
C VAL A 182 -5.60 8.46 -2.23
N TYR A 183 -5.57 8.06 -0.98
CA TYR A 183 -5.43 8.93 0.19
C TYR A 183 -4.26 8.47 1.05
N VAL A 184 -3.41 9.39 1.45
CA VAL A 184 -2.34 9.18 2.43
C VAL A 184 -2.50 10.24 3.52
N GLY A 185 -2.69 9.78 4.74
CA GLY A 185 -2.89 10.62 5.91
C GLY A 185 -1.64 11.39 6.32
N GLU A 186 -1.77 12.10 7.43
CA GLU A 186 -0.67 12.82 8.06
C GLU A 186 0.48 11.88 8.45
N ARG A 187 1.68 12.41 8.42
CA ARG A 187 2.91 11.72 8.77
C ARG A 187 3.99 12.74 9.14
N TYR A 188 5.12 12.27 9.55
CA TYR A 188 6.26 13.12 9.90
C TYR A 188 7.49 12.75 9.09
N ASN A 189 8.35 13.71 8.78
CA ASN A 189 9.57 13.47 7.99
C ASN A 189 10.79 13.12 8.87
N GLN A 190 10.68 13.30 10.19
CA GLN A 190 11.71 13.02 11.18
C GLN A 190 11.15 12.12 12.28
N GLN A 191 12.01 11.68 13.22
CA GLN A 191 11.61 10.79 14.32
C GLN A 191 10.70 11.50 15.34
N GLU A 192 10.90 12.80 15.61
CA GLU A 192 10.04 13.56 16.51
C GLU A 192 8.75 13.99 15.79
N ASN A 193 7.60 13.67 16.39
CA ASN A 193 6.28 14.02 15.85
C ASN A 193 5.84 15.43 16.32
N ILE A 194 6.64 16.42 15.97
CA ILE A 194 6.38 17.85 16.24
C ILE A 194 5.90 18.56 14.97
N GLU A 195 5.28 19.72 15.11
CA GLU A 195 4.72 20.51 14.01
C GLU A 195 5.76 20.82 12.92
N TYR A 196 7.00 21.09 13.30
CA TYR A 196 8.09 21.36 12.35
C TYR A 196 8.37 20.18 11.39
N ASN A 197 8.12 18.96 11.84
CA ASN A 197 8.35 17.73 11.09
C ASN A 197 7.09 17.20 10.39
N TYR A 198 5.98 17.91 10.52
CA TYR A 198 4.70 17.50 9.98
C TYR A 198 4.68 17.53 8.45
N VAL A 199 4.15 16.48 7.85
CA VAL A 199 3.92 16.36 6.41
C VAL A 199 2.44 16.21 6.16
N GLN A 200 1.87 17.14 5.41
CA GLN A 200 0.45 17.24 5.10
C GLN A 200 -0.11 15.93 4.50
N PRO A 201 -1.34 15.55 4.87
CA PRO A 201 -2.05 14.51 4.15
C PRO A 201 -2.34 14.95 2.71
N TRP A 202 -2.48 13.98 1.83
CA TRP A 202 -2.80 14.25 0.45
C TRP A 202 -3.72 13.18 -0.14
N TYR A 203 -4.36 13.53 -1.24
CA TYR A 203 -5.12 12.58 -2.06
C TYR A 203 -4.93 12.89 -3.54
N THR A 204 -5.11 11.88 -4.38
CA THR A 204 -5.19 12.03 -5.83
C THR A 204 -6.39 11.28 -6.38
N SER A 205 -6.88 11.76 -7.50
CA SER A 205 -7.93 11.12 -8.26
C SER A 205 -7.55 11.09 -9.72
N ASP A 206 -7.59 9.92 -10.31
CA ASP A 206 -7.29 9.71 -11.71
C ASP A 206 -8.51 9.11 -12.42
N ILE A 207 -8.70 9.48 -13.66
CA ILE A 207 -9.76 8.96 -14.52
C ILE A 207 -9.18 8.51 -15.86
N SER A 208 -9.60 7.37 -16.36
CA SER A 208 -9.24 6.95 -17.71
C SER A 208 -10.43 6.38 -18.46
N LEU A 209 -10.53 6.73 -19.72
CA LEU A 209 -11.49 6.19 -20.66
C LEU A 209 -10.74 5.38 -21.72
N VAL A 210 -11.18 4.14 -21.88
CA VAL A 210 -10.58 3.21 -22.84
C VAL A 210 -11.67 2.78 -23.83
N LYS A 211 -11.35 2.81 -25.12
CA LYS A 211 -12.17 2.20 -26.18
C LYS A 211 -11.34 1.17 -26.94
N SER A 212 -11.87 -0.03 -27.06
CA SER A 212 -11.29 -1.10 -27.88
C SER A 212 -12.02 -1.15 -29.23
N PHE A 213 -11.27 -1.41 -30.31
CA PHE A 213 -11.80 -1.63 -31.64
C PHE A 213 -11.22 -2.91 -32.20
N ARG A 214 -12.07 -3.75 -32.75
CA ARG A 214 -11.61 -4.96 -33.44
C ARG A 214 -11.75 -4.79 -34.95
N ILE A 215 -10.62 -4.71 -35.62
CA ILE A 215 -10.56 -4.56 -37.09
C ILE A 215 -9.90 -5.81 -37.66
N LYS A 216 -10.73 -6.76 -38.14
CA LYS A 216 -10.29 -8.09 -38.62
C LYS A 216 -9.51 -8.85 -37.52
N SER A 217 -8.19 -9.08 -37.71
CA SER A 217 -7.30 -9.74 -36.74
C SER A 217 -6.57 -8.77 -35.83
N VAL A 218 -6.77 -7.45 -35.99
CA VAL A 218 -6.07 -6.42 -35.22
C VAL A 218 -6.99 -5.88 -34.14
N ASN A 219 -6.52 -5.85 -32.90
CA ASN A 219 -7.17 -5.15 -31.79
C ASN A 219 -6.49 -3.79 -31.58
N LEU A 220 -7.24 -2.72 -31.76
CA LEU A 220 -6.81 -1.35 -31.48
C LEU A 220 -7.41 -0.88 -30.18
N LYS A 221 -6.59 -0.40 -29.25
CA LYS A 221 -7.02 0.15 -28.00
C LYS A 221 -6.60 1.61 -27.88
N VAL A 222 -7.57 2.50 -27.72
CA VAL A 222 -7.36 3.93 -27.52
C VAL A 222 -7.66 4.28 -26.09
N THR A 223 -6.75 5.01 -25.43
CA THR A 223 -6.84 5.40 -24.03
C THR A 223 -6.69 6.91 -23.90
N ALA A 224 -7.57 7.54 -23.14
CA ALA A 224 -7.44 8.91 -22.68
C ALA A 224 -7.42 8.93 -21.15
N GLU A 225 -6.44 9.61 -20.57
CA GLU A 225 -6.22 9.63 -19.11
C GLU A 225 -6.11 11.08 -18.63
N GLY A 226 -6.73 11.36 -17.49
CA GLY A 226 -6.50 12.54 -16.69
C GLY A 226 -6.01 12.11 -15.31
N ASN A 227 -4.79 12.49 -14.96
CA ASN A 227 -4.20 12.21 -13.67
C ASN A 227 -4.28 13.42 -12.76
N ASN A 228 -4.49 13.19 -11.45
CA ASN A 228 -4.67 14.23 -10.45
C ASN A 228 -5.73 15.26 -10.90
N VAL A 229 -6.93 14.79 -11.28
CA VAL A 229 -7.98 15.61 -11.93
C VAL A 229 -8.45 16.78 -11.08
N PHE A 230 -8.29 16.71 -9.75
CA PHE A 230 -8.61 17.82 -8.83
C PHE A 230 -7.45 18.80 -8.63
N ASP A 231 -6.33 18.60 -9.33
CA ASP A 231 -5.18 19.51 -9.32
C ASP A 231 -4.57 19.71 -7.91
N GLN A 232 -4.55 18.63 -7.12
CA GLN A 232 -4.00 18.66 -5.76
C GLN A 232 -2.49 18.86 -5.81
N ALA A 233 -2.01 19.93 -5.17
CA ALA A 233 -0.58 20.09 -4.90
C ALA A 233 -0.20 19.20 -3.71
N TYR A 234 0.77 18.30 -3.87
CA TYR A 234 1.17 17.40 -2.82
C TYR A 234 2.62 16.93 -2.94
N ASP A 235 3.16 16.54 -1.79
CA ASP A 235 4.49 15.95 -1.68
C ASP A 235 4.37 14.54 -1.12
N VAL A 236 4.97 13.56 -1.79
CA VAL A 236 5.17 12.23 -1.21
C VAL A 236 6.32 12.27 -0.20
N VAL A 237 7.38 12.95 -0.57
CA VAL A 237 8.51 13.31 0.28
C VAL A 237 8.51 14.83 0.41
N LEU A 238 8.65 15.35 1.61
CA LEU A 238 8.62 16.79 1.89
C LEU A 238 9.56 17.56 0.97
N ASN A 239 9.08 18.64 0.35
CA ASN A 239 9.77 19.49 -0.64
C ASN A 239 10.11 18.78 -1.98
N TYR A 240 9.50 17.64 -2.26
CA TYR A 240 9.55 17.00 -3.57
C TYR A 240 8.14 17.01 -4.19
N PRO A 241 7.74 18.12 -4.83
CA PRO A 241 6.40 18.25 -5.38
C PRO A 241 6.15 17.23 -6.48
N MET A 242 5.00 16.60 -6.41
CA MET A 242 4.53 15.65 -7.40
C MET A 242 3.83 16.38 -8.55
N PRO A 243 3.72 15.73 -9.73
CA PRO A 243 3.03 16.34 -10.87
C PRO A 243 1.61 16.79 -10.54
N MET A 244 1.29 18.01 -10.92
CA MET A 244 -0.07 18.55 -10.92
C MET A 244 -0.91 17.82 -11.96
N ARG A 245 -2.17 18.23 -12.15
CA ARG A 245 -3.07 17.66 -13.16
C ARG A 245 -2.39 17.57 -14.52
N ASN A 246 -2.45 16.39 -15.10
CA ASN A 246 -1.88 16.13 -16.42
C ASN A 246 -2.75 15.16 -17.21
N TYR A 247 -2.57 15.14 -18.53
CA TYR A 247 -3.34 14.31 -19.44
C TYR A 247 -2.42 13.47 -20.30
N ARG A 248 -2.83 12.23 -20.56
CA ARG A 248 -2.10 11.31 -21.42
C ARG A 248 -3.05 10.65 -22.41
N PHE A 249 -2.60 10.50 -23.64
CA PHE A 249 -3.29 9.75 -24.70
C PHE A 249 -2.40 8.61 -25.16
N GLY A 250 -2.99 7.45 -25.34
CA GLY A 250 -2.27 6.25 -25.75
C GLY A 250 -3.03 5.47 -26.82
N ILE A 251 -2.29 4.82 -27.71
CA ILE A 251 -2.80 3.89 -28.70
C ILE A 251 -1.96 2.62 -28.60
N ALA A 252 -2.61 1.47 -28.42
CA ALA A 252 -1.99 0.16 -28.45
C ALA A 252 -2.60 -0.67 -29.58
N ILE A 253 -1.75 -1.39 -30.30
CA ILE A 253 -2.13 -2.26 -31.42
C ILE A 253 -1.63 -3.67 -31.07
N GLU A 254 -2.56 -4.62 -31.05
CA GLU A 254 -2.32 -6.05 -30.82
C GLU A 254 -2.65 -6.81 -32.12
N LEU A 255 -1.68 -7.57 -32.64
CA LEU A 255 -1.77 -8.33 -33.90
C LEU A 255 -2.13 -9.78 -33.66
#